data_dea5304115e25d0cc0fceb27e4ae64de
#
_entry.id   dea5304115e25d0cc0fceb27e4ae64de
#
_cell.length_a   1.000
_cell.length_b   1.000
_cell.length_c   1.000
_cell.angle_alpha   90.00
_cell.angle_beta   90.00
_cell.angle_gamma   90.00
#
_symmetry.space_group_name_H-M   'P 1'
#
loop_
_entity.id
_entity.type
_entity.pdbx_description
1 polymer ?
#
loop_
_entity_poly.entity_id
_entity_poly.type
_entity_poly.pdbx_seq_one_letter_code
_entity_poly.pdbx_strand_id
1 'polypeptide(L)'
;MNHRTQILPGVYLTAVQSDKFKTGCFSLNLLRPMKKEEAAANALIPSVLLRGSVQHPDIASISAKLDELYGASIGTLIRKKGEVQLVGFYCDYVQDEYVQEPVFAPLMEFLSELLFSPRLENGAFPAGVVESEKQNLLNAMLARINDKRSYANSQLLRTMCAGQPYGVPRIGEPEDLDEITPQSLYAHYRQILGTSRVEMFYMGSLAPEQVTEVLRQTLQALPRAGQVVRGKTGAGEDGAAGRDAGQAEPRLFHRHYGKRPALSGAGACGDGLRRRRDEQALYQRARADVSLLLRECVV
;
A
#
# COMPACT_ATOMS: atom_id res chain seq x y z
N MET A 1 17.77 12.21 2.53
CA MET A 1 16.99 13.14 1.66
C MET A 1 15.98 12.31 0.88
N ASN A 2 14.77 12.80 0.69
CA ASN A 2 13.78 12.11 -0.14
C ASN A 2 14.09 12.42 -1.61
N HIS A 3 14.33 11.38 -2.40
CA HIS A 3 14.58 11.53 -3.84
C HIS A 3 13.34 11.07 -4.61
N ARG A 4 12.67 12.00 -5.32
CA ARG A 4 11.51 11.68 -6.16
C ARG A 4 11.90 11.73 -7.62
N THR A 5 11.68 10.61 -8.32
CA THR A 5 12.06 10.43 -9.73
C THR A 5 10.89 9.87 -10.52
N GLN A 6 10.72 10.33 -11.74
CA GLN A 6 9.81 9.70 -12.70
C GLN A 6 10.55 8.57 -13.42
N ILE A 7 10.05 7.33 -13.29
CA ILE A 7 10.65 6.14 -13.92
C ILE A 7 10.11 5.94 -15.33
N LEU A 8 8.79 6.04 -15.49
CA LEU A 8 8.06 5.94 -16.75
C LEU A 8 6.98 7.03 -16.79
N PRO A 9 6.37 7.36 -17.95
CA PRO A 9 5.27 8.30 -18.00
C PRO A 9 4.15 7.94 -17.00
N GLY A 10 3.87 8.84 -16.05
CA GLY A 10 2.88 8.64 -14.99
C GLY A 10 3.28 7.64 -13.89
N VAL A 11 4.54 7.20 -13.82
CA VAL A 11 5.10 6.32 -12.78
C VAL A 11 6.19 7.07 -12.04
N TYR A 12 6.01 7.23 -10.75
CA TYR A 12 6.92 7.98 -9.88
C TYR A 12 7.42 7.09 -8.73
N LEU A 13 8.68 7.26 -8.40
CA LEU A 13 9.31 6.65 -7.22
C LEU A 13 9.71 7.74 -6.25
N THR A 14 9.38 7.56 -4.99
CA THR A 14 9.99 8.28 -3.87
C THR A 14 10.89 7.32 -3.11
N ALA A 15 12.20 7.53 -3.15
CA ALA A 15 13.18 6.69 -2.47
C ALA A 15 13.76 7.41 -1.25
N VAL A 16 13.81 6.69 -0.14
CA VAL A 16 14.44 7.13 1.12
C VAL A 16 15.52 6.12 1.45
N GLN A 17 16.79 6.51 1.29
CA GLN A 17 17.90 5.67 1.71
C GLN A 17 18.07 5.74 3.22
N SER A 18 18.12 4.58 3.90
CA SER A 18 18.31 4.47 5.34
C SER A 18 18.90 3.11 5.70
N ASP A 19 19.95 3.14 6.52
CA ASP A 19 20.62 2.00 7.15
C ASP A 19 20.16 1.72 8.59
N LYS A 20 19.18 2.51 9.08
CA LYS A 20 18.73 2.42 10.48
C LYS A 20 18.00 1.12 10.81
N PHE A 21 17.43 0.45 9.83
CA PHE A 21 16.58 -0.72 10.00
C PHE A 21 17.15 -1.90 9.24
N LYS A 22 17.00 -3.10 9.79
CA LYS A 22 17.40 -4.35 9.11
C LYS A 22 16.42 -4.79 8.04
N THR A 23 15.23 -4.19 8.03
CA THR A 23 14.18 -4.45 7.04
C THR A 23 13.99 -3.24 6.14
N GLY A 24 13.82 -3.51 4.86
CA GLY A 24 13.37 -2.52 3.90
C GLY A 24 11.86 -2.61 3.69
N CYS A 25 11.26 -1.55 3.19
CA CYS A 25 9.88 -1.57 2.76
C CYS A 25 9.72 -0.94 1.37
N PHE A 26 8.77 -1.50 0.64
CA PHE A 26 8.37 -1.00 -0.66
C PHE A 26 6.85 -0.95 -0.77
N SER A 27 6.32 0.06 -1.46
CA SER A 27 4.90 0.05 -1.83
C SER A 27 4.71 0.54 -3.26
N LEU A 28 3.74 -0.06 -3.93
CA LEU A 28 3.27 0.33 -5.26
C LEU A 28 1.79 0.65 -5.17
N ASN A 29 1.42 1.87 -5.55
CA ASN A 29 0.05 2.36 -5.44
C ASN A 29 -0.43 2.88 -6.79
N LEU A 30 -1.57 2.37 -7.24
CA LEU A 30 -2.36 2.90 -8.34
C LEU A 30 -3.31 3.96 -7.79
N LEU A 31 -3.21 5.20 -8.26
CA LEU A 31 -4.05 6.30 -7.83
C LEU A 31 -5.26 6.42 -8.74
N ARG A 32 -6.45 6.34 -8.14
CA ARG A 32 -7.74 6.46 -8.85
C ARG A 32 -8.57 7.58 -8.24
N PRO A 33 -9.25 8.40 -9.04
CA PRO A 33 -10.33 9.24 -8.52
C PRO A 33 -11.35 8.38 -7.79
N MET A 34 -11.84 8.86 -6.65
CA MET A 34 -12.82 8.13 -5.87
C MET A 34 -14.17 8.16 -6.59
N LYS A 35 -14.65 7.00 -7.00
CA LYS A 35 -15.98 6.81 -7.61
C LYS A 35 -16.68 5.67 -6.92
N LYS A 36 -17.98 5.82 -6.70
CA LYS A 36 -18.80 4.82 -6.02
C LYS A 36 -18.77 3.48 -6.78
N GLU A 37 -18.97 3.55 -8.08
CA GLU A 37 -19.08 2.39 -8.97
C GLU A 37 -17.77 1.60 -9.10
N GLU A 38 -16.61 2.24 -8.84
CA GLU A 38 -15.28 1.61 -8.98
C GLU A 38 -14.70 1.18 -7.62
N ALA A 39 -15.19 1.71 -6.48
CA ALA A 39 -14.55 1.61 -5.18
C ALA A 39 -14.39 0.15 -4.69
N ALA A 40 -15.43 -0.67 -4.82
CA ALA A 40 -15.40 -2.08 -4.42
C ALA A 40 -14.54 -2.92 -5.38
N ALA A 41 -14.68 -2.73 -6.69
CA ALA A 41 -13.86 -3.41 -7.70
C ALA A 41 -12.37 -3.10 -7.52
N ASN A 42 -12.02 -1.82 -7.31
CA ASN A 42 -10.65 -1.41 -7.00
C ASN A 42 -10.11 -2.10 -5.74
N ALA A 43 -10.93 -2.27 -4.70
CA ALA A 43 -10.54 -2.91 -3.46
C ALA A 43 -10.33 -4.43 -3.59
N LEU A 44 -11.04 -5.09 -4.50
CA LEU A 44 -10.92 -6.53 -4.77
C LEU A 44 -9.65 -6.90 -5.54
N ILE A 45 -9.22 -6.08 -6.49
CA ILE A 45 -8.13 -6.41 -7.42
C ILE A 45 -6.86 -6.86 -6.70
N PRO A 46 -6.28 -6.14 -5.72
CA PRO A 46 -5.05 -6.59 -5.07
C PRO A 46 -5.21 -7.94 -4.38
N SER A 47 -6.35 -8.19 -3.75
CA SER A 47 -6.61 -9.45 -3.06
C SER A 47 -6.70 -10.63 -4.04
N VAL A 48 -7.37 -10.44 -5.17
CA VAL A 48 -7.48 -11.45 -6.22
C VAL A 48 -6.12 -11.76 -6.84
N LEU A 49 -5.28 -10.73 -7.10
CA LEU A 49 -3.94 -10.91 -7.66
C LEU A 49 -3.00 -11.71 -6.74
N LEU A 50 -3.15 -11.58 -5.42
CA LEU A 50 -2.37 -12.35 -4.43
C LEU A 50 -2.87 -13.81 -4.26
N ARG A 51 -3.85 -14.26 -5.03
CA ARG A 51 -4.34 -15.65 -4.99
C ARG A 51 -3.65 -16.57 -5.97
N GLY A 52 -2.93 -16.03 -6.97
CA GLY A 52 -2.16 -16.84 -7.91
C GLY A 52 -1.74 -16.07 -9.16
N SER A 53 -0.59 -16.46 -9.67
CA SER A 53 -0.06 -16.05 -10.97
C SER A 53 0.02 -17.25 -11.92
N VAL A 54 0.57 -17.02 -13.09
CA VAL A 54 0.81 -18.10 -14.07
C VAL A 54 1.88 -19.06 -13.55
N GLN A 55 2.94 -18.56 -12.91
CA GLN A 55 4.05 -19.40 -12.41
C GLN A 55 3.78 -19.90 -10.98
N HIS A 56 3.05 -19.14 -10.19
CA HIS A 56 2.67 -19.48 -8.80
C HIS A 56 1.15 -19.52 -8.69
N PRO A 57 0.52 -20.66 -9.06
CA PRO A 57 -0.93 -20.74 -9.30
C PRO A 57 -1.79 -20.73 -8.04
N ASP A 58 -1.19 -20.82 -6.85
CA ASP A 58 -1.89 -20.88 -5.57
C ASP A 58 -1.12 -20.16 -4.45
N ILE A 59 -1.79 -20.00 -3.29
CA ILE A 59 -1.22 -19.34 -2.12
C ILE A 59 -0.02 -20.10 -1.56
N ALA A 60 0.00 -21.45 -1.67
CA ALA A 60 1.09 -22.25 -1.15
C ALA A 60 2.39 -21.98 -1.92
N SER A 61 2.32 -21.93 -3.25
CA SER A 61 3.46 -21.59 -4.12
C SER A 61 3.93 -20.14 -3.93
N ILE A 62 2.99 -19.20 -3.74
CA ILE A 62 3.31 -17.82 -3.39
C ILE A 62 4.04 -17.75 -2.04
N SER A 63 3.53 -18.45 -1.02
CA SER A 63 4.16 -18.48 0.31
C SER A 63 5.54 -19.12 0.26
N ALA A 64 5.71 -20.23 -0.46
CA ALA A 64 7.00 -20.88 -0.65
C ALA A 64 8.02 -19.91 -1.30
N LYS A 65 7.58 -19.15 -2.33
CA LYS A 65 8.45 -18.14 -2.95
C LYS A 65 8.85 -17.02 -2.00
N LEU A 66 7.93 -16.55 -1.16
CA LEU A 66 8.25 -15.54 -0.15
C LEU A 66 9.17 -16.08 0.96
N ASP A 67 9.05 -17.35 1.33
CA ASP A 67 9.96 -18.00 2.27
C ASP A 67 11.38 -18.14 1.69
N GLU A 68 11.52 -18.46 0.38
CA GLU A 68 12.80 -18.43 -0.33
C GLU A 68 13.45 -17.03 -0.30
N LEU A 69 12.63 -15.98 -0.27
CA LEU A 69 13.07 -14.59 -0.16
C LEU A 69 13.23 -14.15 1.32
N TYR A 70 13.74 -15.05 2.15
CA TYR A 70 14.01 -14.83 3.58
C TYR A 70 12.77 -14.38 4.37
N GLY A 71 11.60 -14.90 4.03
CA GLY A 71 10.35 -14.55 4.69
C GLY A 71 9.85 -13.16 4.34
N ALA A 72 10.14 -12.68 3.14
CA ALA A 72 9.56 -11.44 2.65
C ALA A 72 8.02 -11.50 2.68
N SER A 73 7.36 -10.37 2.81
CA SER A 73 5.91 -10.30 2.82
C SER A 73 5.38 -9.36 1.74
N ILE A 74 4.28 -9.75 1.11
CA ILE A 74 3.51 -8.91 0.20
C ILE A 74 2.09 -8.82 0.74
N GLY A 75 1.59 -7.61 0.94
CA GLY A 75 0.23 -7.38 1.40
C GLY A 75 -0.52 -6.38 0.52
N THR A 76 -1.84 -6.41 0.61
CA THR A 76 -2.69 -5.44 -0.10
C THR A 76 -2.68 -4.09 0.59
N LEU A 77 -2.67 -3.02 -0.18
CA LEU A 77 -2.76 -1.65 0.31
C LEU A 77 -3.96 -0.96 -0.33
N ILE A 78 -4.96 -0.65 0.48
CA ILE A 78 -6.13 0.11 0.04
C ILE A 78 -6.30 1.28 0.98
N ARG A 79 -6.12 2.48 0.45
CA ARG A 79 -6.23 3.72 1.22
C ARG A 79 -7.11 4.72 0.50
N LYS A 80 -7.57 5.72 1.21
CA LYS A 80 -8.26 6.87 0.67
C LYS A 80 -7.59 8.13 1.19
N LYS A 81 -7.27 9.04 0.29
CA LYS A 81 -6.72 10.35 0.61
C LYS A 81 -7.52 11.42 -0.15
N GLY A 82 -8.31 12.20 0.59
CA GLY A 82 -9.24 13.12 -0.03
C GLY A 82 -10.21 12.40 -0.96
N GLU A 83 -10.22 12.79 -2.21
CA GLU A 83 -11.04 12.22 -3.28
C GLU A 83 -10.28 11.19 -4.15
N VAL A 84 -9.16 10.67 -3.65
CA VAL A 84 -8.34 9.69 -4.35
C VAL A 84 -8.31 8.39 -3.57
N GLN A 85 -8.57 7.28 -4.25
CA GLN A 85 -8.35 5.93 -3.77
C GLN A 85 -6.96 5.46 -4.20
N LEU A 86 -6.20 4.94 -3.26
CA LEU A 86 -4.90 4.30 -3.48
C LEU A 86 -5.11 2.80 -3.38
N VAL A 87 -4.75 2.09 -4.44
CA VAL A 87 -4.93 0.63 -4.57
C VAL A 87 -3.62 0.02 -4.97
N GLY A 88 -3.14 -0.96 -4.24
CA GLY A 88 -1.87 -1.57 -4.58
C GLY A 88 -1.34 -2.53 -3.54
N PHE A 89 -0.02 -2.57 -3.42
CA PHE A 89 0.70 -3.52 -2.60
C PHE A 89 1.72 -2.82 -1.72
N TYR A 90 2.02 -3.44 -0.60
CA TYR A 90 3.20 -3.15 0.19
C TYR A 90 4.02 -4.41 0.38
N CYS A 91 5.33 -4.25 0.49
CA CYS A 91 6.28 -5.33 0.72
C CYS A 91 7.17 -4.95 1.89
N ASP A 92 7.40 -5.90 2.78
CA ASP A 92 8.43 -5.82 3.83
C ASP A 92 9.41 -6.96 3.60
N TYR A 93 10.71 -6.70 3.68
CA TYR A 93 11.76 -7.68 3.40
C TYR A 93 13.02 -7.39 4.21
N VAL A 94 13.89 -8.39 4.38
CA VAL A 94 15.22 -8.22 4.99
C VAL A 94 16.12 -7.51 3.97
N GLN A 95 16.87 -6.49 4.40
CA GLN A 95 17.76 -5.77 3.51
C GLN A 95 18.92 -6.64 3.02
N ASP A 96 19.34 -6.43 1.77
CA ASP A 96 20.33 -7.26 1.06
C ASP A 96 21.67 -7.37 1.81
N GLU A 97 22.06 -6.39 2.61
CA GLU A 97 23.30 -6.40 3.41
C GLU A 97 23.29 -7.39 4.59
N TYR A 98 22.12 -7.92 4.99
CA TYR A 98 21.98 -8.88 6.10
C TYR A 98 21.77 -10.31 5.65
N VAL A 99 21.80 -10.59 4.37
CA VAL A 99 21.52 -11.90 3.77
C VAL A 99 22.61 -12.28 2.77
N GLN A 100 22.70 -13.54 2.38
CA GLN A 100 23.71 -14.03 1.45
C GLN A 100 23.38 -13.70 -0.02
N GLU A 101 22.10 -13.74 -0.35
CA GLU A 101 21.60 -13.46 -1.69
C GLU A 101 20.71 -12.22 -1.66
N PRO A 102 20.75 -11.35 -2.68
CA PRO A 102 19.92 -10.15 -2.72
C PRO A 102 18.45 -10.49 -2.74
N VAL A 103 17.63 -9.75 -2.00
CA VAL A 103 16.19 -9.97 -1.86
C VAL A 103 15.37 -8.96 -2.65
N PHE A 104 15.82 -7.70 -2.73
CA PHE A 104 15.00 -6.63 -3.30
C PHE A 104 14.66 -6.86 -4.78
N ALA A 105 15.65 -7.14 -5.62
CA ALA A 105 15.40 -7.32 -7.04
C ALA A 105 14.51 -8.55 -7.34
N PRO A 106 14.76 -9.76 -6.80
CA PRO A 106 13.88 -10.90 -6.97
C PRO A 106 12.46 -10.67 -6.41
N LEU A 107 12.33 -9.91 -5.31
CA LEU A 107 11.01 -9.56 -4.77
C LEU A 107 10.23 -8.63 -5.73
N MET A 108 10.93 -7.68 -6.38
CA MET A 108 10.29 -6.81 -7.38
C MET A 108 9.91 -7.56 -8.65
N GLU A 109 10.71 -8.52 -9.09
CA GLU A 109 10.36 -9.43 -10.18
C GLU A 109 9.13 -10.25 -9.85
N PHE A 110 9.06 -10.81 -8.65
CA PHE A 110 7.90 -11.57 -8.18
C PHE A 110 6.65 -10.70 -8.05
N LEU A 111 6.76 -9.48 -7.52
CA LEU A 111 5.64 -8.54 -7.48
C LEU A 111 5.15 -8.18 -8.90
N SER A 112 6.08 -8.01 -9.84
CA SER A 112 5.78 -7.73 -11.24
C SER A 112 5.06 -8.90 -11.91
N GLU A 113 5.44 -10.14 -11.60
CA GLU A 113 4.74 -11.35 -12.05
C GLU A 113 3.30 -11.38 -11.55
N LEU A 114 3.07 -11.17 -10.25
CA LEU A 114 1.73 -11.11 -9.66
C LEU A 114 0.87 -9.99 -10.29
N LEU A 115 1.51 -8.87 -10.66
CA LEU A 115 0.83 -7.73 -11.28
C LEU A 115 0.50 -7.93 -12.75
N PHE A 116 1.38 -8.55 -13.55
CA PHE A 116 1.25 -8.57 -15.00
C PHE A 116 0.89 -9.94 -15.58
N SER A 117 1.08 -10.99 -14.80
CA SER A 117 0.82 -12.38 -15.21
C SER A 117 -0.10 -13.09 -14.22
N PRO A 118 -1.29 -12.52 -13.90
CA PRO A 118 -2.22 -13.16 -12.98
C PRO A 118 -2.73 -14.48 -13.58
N ARG A 119 -3.09 -15.42 -12.70
CA ARG A 119 -3.79 -16.64 -13.12
C ARG A 119 -5.15 -16.29 -13.69
N LEU A 120 -5.43 -16.80 -14.89
CA LEU A 120 -6.69 -16.61 -15.59
C LEU A 120 -7.33 -17.96 -15.93
N GLU A 121 -8.66 -17.98 -15.93
CA GLU A 121 -9.49 -19.10 -16.40
C GLU A 121 -10.49 -18.55 -17.43
N ASN A 122 -10.50 -19.13 -18.63
CA ASN A 122 -11.37 -18.69 -19.74
C ASN A 122 -11.26 -17.18 -20.05
N GLY A 123 -10.05 -16.61 -19.94
CA GLY A 123 -9.79 -15.19 -20.24
C GLY A 123 -10.24 -14.19 -19.15
N ALA A 124 -10.61 -14.66 -17.97
CA ALA A 124 -11.00 -13.85 -16.82
C ALA A 124 -10.33 -14.35 -15.53
N PHE A 125 -10.50 -13.65 -14.42
CA PHE A 125 -10.09 -14.17 -13.13
C PHE A 125 -10.86 -15.44 -12.75
N PRO A 126 -10.26 -16.41 -12.03
CA PRO A 126 -10.97 -17.62 -11.59
C PRO A 126 -12.20 -17.29 -10.76
N ALA A 127 -13.35 -17.82 -11.13
CA ALA A 127 -14.63 -17.49 -10.50
C ALA A 127 -14.65 -17.79 -9.00
N GLY A 128 -14.08 -18.94 -8.58
CA GLY A 128 -13.98 -19.31 -7.17
C GLY A 128 -13.11 -18.37 -6.35
N VAL A 129 -12.05 -17.81 -6.96
CA VAL A 129 -11.18 -16.82 -6.32
C VAL A 129 -11.93 -15.50 -6.14
N VAL A 130 -12.57 -15.00 -7.19
CA VAL A 130 -13.33 -13.75 -7.12
C VAL A 130 -14.44 -13.84 -6.07
N GLU A 131 -15.20 -14.94 -6.04
CA GLU A 131 -16.28 -15.12 -5.08
C GLU A 131 -15.76 -15.20 -3.63
N SER A 132 -14.66 -15.92 -3.41
CA SER A 132 -14.01 -15.98 -2.09
C SER A 132 -13.56 -14.58 -1.62
N GLU A 133 -12.95 -13.78 -2.50
CA GLU A 133 -12.50 -12.44 -2.13
C GLU A 133 -13.66 -11.45 -1.98
N LYS A 134 -14.75 -11.60 -2.74
CA LYS A 134 -15.99 -10.85 -2.51
C LYS A 134 -16.53 -11.11 -1.10
N GLN A 135 -16.58 -12.38 -0.69
CA GLN A 135 -17.03 -12.74 0.66
C GLN A 135 -16.10 -12.19 1.75
N ASN A 136 -14.78 -12.24 1.54
CA ASN A 136 -13.80 -11.65 2.46
C ASN A 136 -13.99 -10.13 2.59
N LEU A 137 -14.19 -9.45 1.47
CA LEU A 137 -14.40 -8.00 1.44
C LEU A 137 -15.75 -7.63 2.10
N LEU A 138 -16.82 -8.39 1.83
CA LEU A 138 -18.11 -8.23 2.49
C LEU A 138 -17.99 -8.36 4.01
N ASN A 139 -17.30 -9.39 4.49
CA ASN A 139 -17.06 -9.59 5.91
C ASN A 139 -16.28 -8.40 6.51
N ALA A 140 -15.27 -7.87 5.81
CA ALA A 140 -14.54 -6.69 6.24
C ALA A 140 -15.40 -5.43 6.25
N MET A 141 -16.34 -5.29 5.32
CA MET A 141 -17.32 -4.18 5.30
C MET A 141 -18.27 -4.27 6.50
N LEU A 142 -18.81 -5.44 6.77
CA LEU A 142 -19.73 -5.68 7.89
C LEU A 142 -19.02 -5.52 9.25
N ALA A 143 -17.78 -5.96 9.36
CA ALA A 143 -16.99 -5.85 10.58
C ALA A 143 -16.68 -4.40 10.99
N ARG A 144 -16.85 -3.40 10.12
CA ARG A 144 -16.63 -1.97 10.46
C ARG A 144 -17.44 -1.50 11.67
N ILE A 145 -18.64 -2.06 11.88
CA ILE A 145 -19.52 -1.70 12.99
C ILE A 145 -18.91 -2.06 14.35
N ASN A 146 -17.94 -2.98 14.38
CA ASN A 146 -17.28 -3.41 15.61
C ASN A 146 -16.39 -2.30 16.20
N ASP A 147 -15.81 -1.43 15.36
CA ASP A 147 -15.16 -0.19 15.78
C ASP A 147 -16.17 0.97 15.73
N LYS A 148 -16.94 1.13 16.81
CA LYS A 148 -18.04 2.10 16.89
C LYS A 148 -17.58 3.53 16.62
N ARG A 149 -16.37 3.91 17.03
CA ARG A 149 -15.83 5.25 16.81
C ARG A 149 -15.52 5.51 15.34
N SER A 150 -14.79 4.60 14.70
CA SER A 150 -14.47 4.71 13.27
C SER A 150 -15.75 4.60 12.42
N TYR A 151 -16.68 3.75 12.83
CA TYR A 151 -17.97 3.62 12.17
C TYR A 151 -18.80 4.92 12.25
N ALA A 152 -18.93 5.53 13.42
CA ALA A 152 -19.64 6.79 13.59
C ALA A 152 -19.02 7.92 12.75
N ASN A 153 -17.69 8.04 12.75
CA ASN A 153 -16.99 9.00 11.90
C ASN A 153 -17.24 8.75 10.40
N SER A 154 -17.25 7.49 9.99
CA SER A 154 -17.53 7.10 8.60
C SER A 154 -18.97 7.49 8.20
N GLN A 155 -19.95 7.22 9.07
CA GLN A 155 -21.35 7.59 8.82
C GLN A 155 -21.54 9.11 8.78
N LEU A 156 -20.88 9.85 9.68
CA LEU A 156 -20.89 11.31 9.66
C LEU A 156 -20.37 11.85 8.32
N LEU A 157 -19.21 11.38 7.87
CA LEU A 157 -18.62 11.81 6.59
C LEU A 157 -19.53 11.43 5.41
N ARG A 158 -20.12 10.24 5.43
CA ARG A 158 -21.05 9.79 4.40
C ARG A 158 -22.29 10.72 4.30
N THR A 159 -22.82 11.13 5.45
CA THR A 159 -23.99 12.02 5.52
C THR A 159 -23.64 13.45 5.10
N MET A 160 -22.55 13.99 5.63
CA MET A 160 -22.10 15.36 5.32
C MET A 160 -21.70 15.54 3.86
N CYS A 161 -21.09 14.50 3.26
CA CYS A 161 -20.55 14.53 1.89
C CYS A 161 -21.39 13.65 0.95
N ALA A 162 -22.69 13.52 1.20
CA ALA A 162 -23.57 12.73 0.35
C ALA A 162 -23.52 13.24 -1.10
N GLY A 163 -23.37 12.32 -2.05
CA GLY A 163 -23.26 12.65 -3.47
C GLY A 163 -21.88 13.18 -3.91
N GLN A 164 -20.93 13.35 -3.00
CA GLN A 164 -19.58 13.78 -3.32
C GLN A 164 -18.59 12.60 -3.27
N PRO A 165 -17.48 12.62 -4.05
CA PRO A 165 -16.45 11.58 -4.01
C PRO A 165 -15.88 11.38 -2.61
N TYR A 166 -15.78 12.46 -1.82
CA TYR A 166 -15.31 12.39 -0.44
C TYR A 166 -16.21 11.57 0.49
N GLY A 167 -17.51 11.44 0.20
CA GLY A 167 -18.47 10.62 0.96
C GLY A 167 -18.35 9.11 0.69
N VAL A 168 -17.75 8.71 -0.44
CA VAL A 168 -17.64 7.29 -0.84
C VAL A 168 -16.71 6.54 0.09
N PRO A 169 -17.10 5.39 0.65
CA PRO A 169 -16.23 4.57 1.50
C PRO A 169 -15.03 4.01 0.75
N ARG A 170 -13.91 3.86 1.48
CA ARG A 170 -12.62 3.41 0.94
C ARG A 170 -12.68 2.08 0.16
N ILE A 171 -13.50 1.14 0.58
CA ILE A 171 -13.64 -0.20 0.00
C ILE A 171 -15.02 -0.45 -0.60
N GLY A 172 -15.81 0.62 -0.86
CA GLY A 172 -17.17 0.51 -1.36
C GLY A 172 -18.19 0.10 -0.30
N GLU A 173 -19.37 -0.25 -0.75
CA GLU A 173 -20.51 -0.72 0.05
C GLU A 173 -20.85 -2.17 -0.31
N PRO A 174 -21.56 -2.92 0.58
CA PRO A 174 -21.94 -4.30 0.31
C PRO A 174 -22.67 -4.51 -1.00
N GLU A 175 -23.59 -3.59 -1.34
CA GLU A 175 -24.41 -3.67 -2.54
C GLU A 175 -23.59 -3.54 -3.84
N ASP A 176 -22.44 -2.87 -3.78
CA ASP A 176 -21.56 -2.69 -4.94
C ASP A 176 -20.88 -4.02 -5.37
N LEU A 177 -20.91 -5.05 -4.50
CA LEU A 177 -20.27 -6.36 -4.79
C LEU A 177 -21.10 -7.24 -5.72
N ASP A 178 -22.42 -7.09 -5.72
CA ASP A 178 -23.34 -7.99 -6.45
C ASP A 178 -23.12 -7.92 -7.96
N GLU A 179 -22.80 -6.73 -8.48
CA GLU A 179 -22.59 -6.49 -9.91
C GLU A 179 -21.20 -6.92 -10.41
N ILE A 180 -20.26 -7.26 -9.49
CA ILE A 180 -18.89 -7.61 -9.86
C ILE A 180 -18.82 -9.07 -10.31
N THR A 181 -18.50 -9.28 -11.58
CA THR A 181 -18.22 -10.60 -12.18
C THR A 181 -16.73 -10.79 -12.42
N PRO A 182 -16.23 -12.04 -12.58
CA PRO A 182 -14.84 -12.30 -12.95
C PRO A 182 -14.39 -11.55 -14.21
N GLN A 183 -15.26 -11.47 -15.20
CA GLN A 183 -15.01 -10.80 -16.49
C GLN A 183 -14.95 -9.27 -16.31
N SER A 184 -15.93 -8.69 -15.62
CA SER A 184 -15.97 -7.25 -15.38
C SER A 184 -14.78 -6.79 -14.53
N LEU A 185 -14.41 -7.58 -13.51
CA LEU A 185 -13.25 -7.30 -12.64
C LEU A 185 -11.93 -7.35 -13.43
N TYR A 186 -11.76 -8.35 -14.31
CA TYR A 186 -10.56 -8.45 -15.15
C TYR A 186 -10.47 -7.29 -16.16
N ALA A 187 -11.57 -6.94 -16.82
CA ALA A 187 -11.60 -5.80 -17.72
C ALA A 187 -11.24 -4.49 -16.98
N HIS A 188 -11.80 -4.29 -15.78
CA HIS A 188 -11.50 -3.14 -14.92
C HIS A 188 -10.03 -3.12 -14.47
N TYR A 189 -9.48 -4.26 -14.06
CA TYR A 189 -8.05 -4.40 -13.71
C TYR A 189 -7.16 -3.96 -14.89
N ARG A 190 -7.41 -4.43 -16.11
CA ARG A 190 -6.64 -4.01 -17.29
C ARG A 190 -6.73 -2.51 -17.54
N GLN A 191 -7.92 -1.95 -17.37
CA GLN A 191 -8.15 -0.52 -17.51
C GLN A 191 -7.34 0.28 -16.49
N ILE A 192 -7.38 -0.08 -15.20
CA ILE A 192 -6.68 0.67 -14.16
C ILE A 192 -5.16 0.58 -14.29
N LEU A 193 -4.60 -0.56 -14.70
CA LEU A 193 -3.18 -0.70 -14.98
C LEU A 193 -2.71 0.26 -16.09
N GLY A 194 -3.52 0.41 -17.13
CA GLY A 194 -3.18 1.27 -18.27
C GLY A 194 -3.34 2.77 -18.01
N THR A 195 -4.28 3.15 -17.14
CA THR A 195 -4.71 4.56 -17.01
C THR A 195 -4.37 5.21 -15.67
N SER A 196 -4.03 4.43 -14.62
CA SER A 196 -3.74 5.00 -13.32
C SER A 196 -2.37 5.63 -13.26
N ARG A 197 -2.26 6.73 -12.52
CA ARG A 197 -0.97 7.22 -12.04
C ARG A 197 -0.44 6.22 -11.01
N VAL A 198 0.86 5.91 -11.08
CA VAL A 198 1.52 4.99 -10.15
C VAL A 198 2.48 5.77 -9.27
N GLU A 199 2.32 5.64 -7.98
CA GLU A 199 3.23 6.18 -6.98
C GLU A 199 3.85 5.01 -6.21
N MET A 200 5.17 4.96 -6.23
CA MET A 200 5.96 3.97 -5.50
C MET A 200 6.73 4.65 -4.38
N PHE A 201 6.87 3.95 -3.30
CA PHE A 201 7.69 4.37 -2.18
C PHE A 201 8.65 3.25 -1.82
N TYR A 202 9.91 3.61 -1.64
CA TYR A 202 10.98 2.73 -1.18
C TYR A 202 11.65 3.31 0.05
N MET A 203 11.95 2.47 1.04
CA MET A 203 12.84 2.78 2.14
C MET A 203 13.73 1.58 2.43
N GLY A 204 15.04 1.77 2.37
CA GLY A 204 16.03 0.72 2.59
C GLY A 204 17.44 1.23 2.42
N SER A 205 18.43 0.31 2.44
CA SER A 205 19.87 0.64 2.34
C SER A 205 20.35 0.92 0.92
N LEU A 206 19.65 0.41 -0.12
CA LEU A 206 20.06 0.58 -1.50
C LEU A 206 19.99 2.06 -1.92
N ALA A 207 20.95 2.45 -2.76
CA ALA A 207 20.95 3.79 -3.34
C ALA A 207 19.75 4.02 -4.27
N PRO A 208 19.17 5.24 -4.32
CA PRO A 208 18.01 5.55 -5.14
C PRO A 208 18.17 5.18 -6.63
N GLU A 209 19.39 5.28 -7.15
CA GLU A 209 19.74 4.95 -8.53
C GLU A 209 19.59 3.45 -8.80
N GLN A 210 20.08 2.61 -7.88
CA GLN A 210 19.97 1.14 -7.95
C GLN A 210 18.49 0.71 -7.91
N VAL A 211 17.72 1.27 -6.98
CA VAL A 211 16.28 1.02 -6.88
C VAL A 211 15.56 1.43 -8.17
N THR A 212 15.92 2.59 -8.73
CA THR A 212 15.34 3.10 -9.98
C THR A 212 15.61 2.16 -11.14
N GLU A 213 16.82 1.61 -11.24
CA GLU A 213 17.19 0.69 -12.32
C GLU A 213 16.45 -0.65 -12.21
N VAL A 214 16.40 -1.24 -11.02
CA VAL A 214 15.61 -2.47 -10.78
C VAL A 214 14.15 -2.27 -11.16
N LEU A 215 13.53 -1.17 -10.71
CA LEU A 215 12.12 -0.90 -11.01
C LEU A 215 11.88 -0.58 -12.47
N ARG A 216 12.83 0.05 -13.17
CA ARG A 216 12.72 0.30 -14.61
C ARG A 216 12.69 -1.01 -15.39
N GLN A 217 13.52 -1.99 -15.01
CA GLN A 217 13.56 -3.31 -15.64
C GLN A 217 12.29 -4.11 -15.37
N THR A 218 11.85 -4.17 -14.12
CA THR A 218 10.69 -4.99 -13.72
C THR A 218 9.35 -4.42 -14.20
N LEU A 219 9.25 -3.09 -14.37
CA LEU A 219 8.00 -2.43 -14.79
C LEU A 219 7.89 -2.19 -16.31
N GLN A 220 8.80 -2.72 -17.12
CA GLN A 220 8.73 -2.59 -18.59
C GLN A 220 7.44 -3.13 -19.18
N ALA A 221 6.88 -4.19 -18.58
CA ALA A 221 5.62 -4.80 -19.01
C ALA A 221 4.35 -3.99 -18.65
N LEU A 222 4.50 -2.86 -17.91
CA LEU A 222 3.35 -2.06 -17.50
C LEU A 222 2.66 -1.43 -18.72
N PRO A 223 1.40 -1.81 -19.03
CA PRO A 223 0.70 -1.25 -20.17
C PRO A 223 0.41 0.23 -19.90
N ARG A 224 0.79 1.13 -20.81
CA ARG A 224 0.50 2.56 -20.72
C ARG A 224 -0.40 2.99 -21.86
N ALA A 225 -1.67 3.25 -21.56
CA ALA A 225 -2.54 4.02 -22.44
C ALA A 225 -2.17 5.51 -22.30
N GLY A 226 -1.98 6.23 -23.40
CA GLY A 226 -1.37 7.56 -23.45
C GLY A 226 -1.97 8.68 -22.61
N GLN A 227 -3.09 8.48 -21.90
CA GLN A 227 -3.65 9.43 -20.94
C GLN A 227 -3.70 8.82 -19.54
N VAL A 228 -2.82 9.28 -18.66
CA VAL A 228 -2.88 8.99 -17.23
C VAL A 228 -3.99 9.83 -16.59
N VAL A 229 -4.93 9.19 -15.93
CA VAL A 229 -6.01 9.88 -15.20
C VAL A 229 -5.40 10.70 -14.05
N ARG A 230 -5.48 12.03 -14.15
CA ARG A 230 -5.08 12.94 -13.09
C ARG A 230 -6.24 13.06 -12.10
N GLY A 231 -6.10 12.48 -10.91
CA GLY A 231 -6.95 12.87 -9.78
C GLY A 231 -6.67 14.33 -9.43
N LYS A 232 -7.70 15.13 -9.14
CA LYS A 232 -7.51 16.46 -8.56
C LYS A 232 -6.94 16.26 -7.14
N THR A 233 -5.63 16.27 -7.01
CA THR A 233 -4.99 16.50 -5.72
C THR A 233 -5.16 17.99 -5.43
N GLY A 234 -5.80 18.35 -4.34
CA GLY A 234 -6.07 19.74 -3.96
C GLY A 234 -4.83 20.48 -3.42
N ALA A 235 -3.70 20.40 -4.16
CA ALA A 235 -2.53 21.22 -3.96
C ALA A 235 -2.03 21.60 -5.36
N GLY A 236 -2.07 22.89 -5.68
CA GLY A 236 -1.72 23.43 -6.98
C GLY A 236 -0.31 23.06 -7.42
N GLU A 237 -0.21 22.32 -8.52
CA GLU A 237 1.04 22.09 -9.26
C GLU A 237 1.32 23.20 -10.28
N ASP A 238 0.75 24.38 -10.13
CA ASP A 238 1.07 25.53 -10.98
C ASP A 238 1.72 26.64 -10.14
N GLY A 239 3.06 26.67 -10.09
CA GLY A 239 3.76 27.82 -9.52
C GLY A 239 5.05 27.55 -8.76
N ALA A 240 5.96 26.75 -9.29
CA ALA A 240 7.33 26.77 -8.82
C ALA A 240 8.22 27.65 -9.73
N ALA A 241 7.94 28.94 -9.70
CA ALA A 241 8.93 29.97 -10.04
C ALA A 241 9.13 30.84 -8.79
N GLY A 242 10.25 30.62 -8.11
CA GLY A 242 10.92 31.56 -7.22
C GLY A 242 10.09 32.25 -6.16
N ARG A 243 10.06 31.68 -4.92
CA ARG A 243 10.05 32.51 -3.70
C ARG A 243 10.88 31.83 -2.63
N ASP A 244 11.82 32.58 -2.08
CA ASP A 244 12.69 32.27 -0.98
C ASP A 244 11.97 31.58 0.19
N ALA A 245 12.52 30.46 0.67
CA ALA A 245 12.14 29.80 1.89
C ALA A 245 12.66 30.62 3.10
N GLY A 246 11.89 31.63 3.50
CA GLY A 246 12.01 32.26 4.80
C GLY A 246 11.32 31.38 5.85
N GLN A 247 12.14 30.91 6.77
CA GLN A 247 11.86 30.41 8.12
C GLN A 247 10.39 30.38 8.55
N ALA A 248 9.77 29.19 8.53
CA ALA A 248 8.59 28.88 9.32
C ALA A 248 8.99 27.83 10.37
N GLU A 249 9.18 28.29 11.62
CA GLU A 249 9.36 27.39 12.77
C GLU A 249 8.12 26.48 12.93
N PRO A 250 8.28 25.17 13.16
CA PRO A 250 7.15 24.32 13.53
C PRO A 250 6.76 24.61 14.97
N ARG A 251 5.59 25.18 15.19
CA ARG A 251 5.00 25.29 16.53
C ARG A 251 4.67 23.89 17.03
N LEU A 252 5.50 23.40 17.94
CA LEU A 252 5.30 22.18 18.71
C LEU A 252 4.04 22.35 19.59
N PHE A 253 3.04 21.52 19.35
CA PHE A 253 1.98 21.30 20.30
C PHE A 253 2.50 20.42 21.44
N HIS A 254 2.99 21.04 22.51
CA HIS A 254 3.23 20.37 23.79
C HIS A 254 1.88 19.99 24.41
N ARG A 255 1.52 18.71 24.33
CA ARG A 255 0.48 18.14 25.19
C ARG A 255 1.14 17.40 26.34
N HIS A 256 0.89 17.89 27.55
CA HIS A 256 1.36 17.33 28.81
C HIS A 256 1.02 15.84 28.93
N TYR A 257 2.06 15.03 29.04
CA TYR A 257 1.93 13.70 29.63
C TYR A 257 2.42 13.78 31.08
N GLY A 258 1.47 13.59 31.99
CA GLY A 258 1.74 13.55 33.44
C GLY A 258 2.72 12.44 33.81
N LYS A 259 3.64 12.77 34.71
CA LYS A 259 4.61 11.88 35.34
C LYS A 259 3.89 10.71 36.03
N ARG A 260 4.23 9.48 35.70
CA ARG A 260 3.88 8.30 36.51
C ARG A 260 4.94 8.09 37.58
N PRO A 261 4.55 7.74 38.82
CA PRO A 261 5.49 7.48 39.90
C PRO A 261 6.25 6.16 39.71
N ALA A 262 7.49 6.14 40.14
CA ALA A 262 8.36 4.99 40.20
C ALA A 262 7.82 3.97 41.21
N LEU A 263 7.60 2.71 40.77
CA LEU A 263 7.47 1.57 41.67
C LEU A 263 8.75 0.74 41.58
N SER A 264 9.47 0.76 42.72
CA SER A 264 10.59 -0.12 43.02
C SER A 264 10.09 -1.50 43.44
N GLY A 265 10.74 -2.55 43.02
CA GLY A 265 10.67 -3.84 43.72
C GLY A 265 10.67 -5.09 42.82
N ALA A 266 11.82 -5.74 42.76
CA ALA A 266 12.09 -7.18 42.83
C ALA A 266 11.51 -8.13 41.72
N GLY A 267 12.42 -8.91 41.09
CA GLY A 267 12.10 -10.25 40.61
C GLY A 267 12.70 -10.62 39.26
N ALA A 268 13.91 -11.15 39.27
CA ALA A 268 14.56 -11.80 38.16
C ALA A 268 13.78 -13.07 37.75
N CYS A 269 12.98 -12.97 36.66
CA CYS A 269 12.54 -14.09 35.83
C CYS A 269 11.70 -13.60 34.64
N GLY A 270 12.24 -12.75 33.77
CA GLY A 270 11.42 -12.16 32.71
C GLY A 270 12.16 -11.61 31.49
N ASP A 271 13.48 -11.74 31.39
CA ASP A 271 14.24 -11.07 30.33
C ASP A 271 13.93 -11.57 28.91
N GLY A 272 13.56 -12.82 28.73
CA GLY A 272 13.23 -13.34 27.41
C GLY A 272 11.87 -12.87 26.87
N LEU A 273 10.90 -12.64 27.74
CA LEU A 273 9.55 -12.18 27.36
C LEU A 273 9.51 -10.65 27.18
N ARG A 274 10.35 -9.92 27.91
CA ARG A 274 10.49 -8.47 27.75
C ARG A 274 11.14 -8.14 26.41
N ARG A 275 12.24 -8.81 26.03
CA ARG A 275 12.88 -8.61 24.72
C ARG A 275 11.93 -8.81 23.55
N ARG A 276 11.13 -9.89 23.56
CA ARG A 276 10.13 -10.13 22.50
C ARG A 276 9.00 -9.08 22.46
N ARG A 277 8.57 -8.55 23.62
CA ARG A 277 7.58 -7.48 23.68
C ARG A 277 8.15 -6.13 23.21
N ASP A 278 9.39 -5.85 23.55
CA ASP A 278 10.07 -4.62 23.14
C ASP A 278 10.40 -4.66 21.64
N GLU A 279 10.80 -5.81 21.09
CA GLU A 279 10.98 -6.01 19.66
C GLU A 279 9.65 -5.88 18.88
N GLN A 280 8.56 -6.47 19.39
CA GLN A 280 7.24 -6.28 18.80
C GLN A 280 6.75 -4.84 18.90
N ALA A 281 7.01 -4.15 19.99
CA ALA A 281 6.65 -2.74 20.18
C ALA A 281 7.49 -1.82 19.28
N LEU A 282 8.77 -2.12 19.09
CA LEU A 282 9.64 -1.43 18.13
C LEU A 282 9.20 -1.67 16.68
N TYR A 283 8.83 -2.91 16.34
CA TYR A 283 8.29 -3.27 15.03
C TYR A 283 6.96 -2.54 14.74
N GLN A 284 6.06 -2.49 15.73
CA GLN A 284 4.79 -1.77 15.61
C GLN A 284 5.00 -0.24 15.52
N ARG A 285 5.99 0.32 16.22
CA ARG A 285 6.37 1.74 16.10
C ARG A 285 7.00 2.04 14.74
N ALA A 286 7.95 1.24 14.27
CA ALA A 286 8.54 1.39 12.95
C ALA A 286 7.47 1.30 11.85
N ARG A 287 6.51 0.39 11.97
CA ARG A 287 5.36 0.26 11.05
C ARG A 287 4.43 1.47 11.10
N ALA A 288 4.24 2.08 12.28
CA ALA A 288 3.47 3.31 12.45
C ALA A 288 4.20 4.52 11.85
N ASP A 289 5.52 4.61 12.04
CA ASP A 289 6.35 5.70 11.50
C ASP A 289 6.47 5.61 9.97
N VAL A 290 6.62 4.40 9.40
CA VAL A 290 6.50 4.16 7.95
C VAL A 290 5.12 4.54 7.43
N SER A 291 4.06 4.23 8.17
CA SER A 291 2.70 4.65 7.84
C SER A 291 2.52 6.17 7.88
N LEU A 292 3.23 6.88 8.77
CA LEU A 292 3.25 8.35 8.85
C LEU A 292 4.04 8.95 7.68
N LEU A 293 5.22 8.41 7.35
CA LEU A 293 6.02 8.84 6.20
C LEU A 293 5.29 8.59 4.87
N LEU A 294 4.61 7.45 4.73
CA LEU A 294 3.72 7.19 3.59
C LEU A 294 2.53 8.18 3.53
N ARG A 295 2.13 8.77 4.67
CA ARG A 295 1.10 9.82 4.70
C ARG A 295 1.62 11.16 4.19
N GLU A 296 2.89 11.46 4.40
CA GLU A 296 3.49 12.76 4.03
C GLU A 296 4.08 12.76 2.61
N CYS A 297 4.53 11.62 2.09
CA CYS A 297 5.15 11.54 0.77
C CYS A 297 4.18 11.46 -0.41
N VAL A 298 2.87 11.31 -0.19
CA VAL A 298 1.83 11.27 -1.26
C VAL A 298 1.00 12.57 -1.24
N VAL A 299 1.62 13.72 -0.98
CA VAL A 299 1.01 15.06 -1.12
C VAL A 299 1.32 15.63 -2.48
#